data_2796a67dad0516a72cd10418344d4595
#
_entry.id   2796a67dad0516a72cd10418344d4595
#
_cell.length_a   1.000
_cell.length_b   1.000
_cell.length_c   1.000
_cell.angle_alpha   90.00
_cell.angle_beta   90.00
_cell.angle_gamma   90.00
#
_symmetry.space_group_name_H-M   'P 1'
#
loop_
_entity.id
_entity.type
_entity.pdbx_description
1 polymer ?
#
loop_
_entity_poly.entity_id
_entity_poly.type
_entity_poly.pdbx_seq_one_letter_code
_entity_poly.pdbx_strand_id
1 'polypeptide(L)'
;AQLNEVLGREGFEAFYGEDNHCYLRHVGTQTVTILATNPHRPFSKAELERRQLLTAYLNECSEDDLIEEVLLPMFRQLGYHRITAAGHKDKALEYGKDIWMRYTLPTQHILYFGIQAKKGKLDASGATKTGNANMAEIHNQALMMLAHEIFDPETNRRVLVDHAFIVAGGEITKAARNWLGNALDAHKRSQIMFMDRDDILNLYVVANLPLPEGALPPTPTSPWSTNAETPF
;
A
#
# COMPACT_ATOMS: atom_id res chain seq x y z
N ALA A 1 24.00 -26.72 1.54
CA ALA A 1 24.53 -27.82 0.73
C ALA A 1 23.46 -28.87 0.42
N GLN A 2 22.76 -29.46 1.41
CA GLN A 2 21.76 -30.52 1.18
C GLN A 2 20.58 -30.08 0.30
N LEU A 3 20.07 -28.86 0.45
CA LEU A 3 18.94 -28.37 -0.34
C LEU A 3 19.27 -28.32 -1.84
N ASN A 4 20.43 -27.78 -2.18
CA ASN A 4 20.86 -27.68 -3.60
C ASN A 4 21.16 -29.06 -4.21
N GLU A 5 21.55 -30.05 -3.42
CA GLU A 5 21.72 -31.42 -3.90
C GLU A 5 20.38 -32.07 -4.28
N VAL A 6 19.34 -31.84 -3.48
CA VAL A 6 17.98 -32.34 -3.79
C VAL A 6 17.40 -31.60 -4.98
N LEU A 7 17.49 -30.26 -5.01
CA LEU A 7 17.02 -29.44 -6.11
C LEU A 7 17.74 -29.72 -7.43
N GLY A 8 19.04 -29.99 -7.38
CA GLY A 8 19.84 -30.33 -8.55
C GLY A 8 19.41 -31.62 -9.26
N ARG A 9 18.87 -32.59 -8.53
CA ARG A 9 18.28 -33.82 -9.10
C ARG A 9 17.02 -33.54 -9.93
N GLU A 10 16.29 -32.51 -9.57
CA GLU A 10 15.07 -32.06 -10.26
C GLU A 10 15.34 -30.95 -11.29
N GLY A 11 16.61 -30.62 -11.52
CA GLY A 11 17.03 -29.58 -12.48
C GLY A 11 16.84 -28.16 -11.98
N PHE A 12 16.81 -27.94 -10.67
CA PHE A 12 16.71 -26.62 -10.06
C PHE A 12 17.93 -26.26 -9.24
N GLU A 13 18.19 -24.95 -9.14
CA GLU A 13 19.21 -24.35 -8.32
C GLU A 13 18.64 -23.20 -7.50
N ALA A 14 18.87 -23.20 -6.18
CA ALA A 14 18.48 -22.08 -5.31
C ALA A 14 19.69 -21.18 -5.09
N PHE A 15 19.48 -19.87 -5.23
CA PHE A 15 20.49 -18.84 -4.97
C PHE A 15 19.88 -17.61 -4.32
N TYR A 16 20.71 -16.80 -3.69
CA TYR A 16 20.31 -15.50 -3.15
C TYR A 16 20.68 -14.40 -4.13
N GLY A 17 19.72 -13.54 -4.45
CA GLY A 17 19.97 -12.33 -5.20
C GLY A 17 20.65 -11.24 -4.35
N GLU A 18 21.05 -10.16 -4.99
CA GLU A 18 21.62 -8.97 -4.30
C GLU A 18 20.60 -8.32 -3.33
N ASP A 19 19.33 -8.48 -3.58
CA ASP A 19 18.21 -8.07 -2.73
C ASP A 19 17.97 -9.00 -1.53
N ASN A 20 18.83 -10.01 -1.34
CA ASN A 20 18.74 -11.01 -0.28
C ASN A 20 17.48 -11.90 -0.32
N HIS A 21 16.79 -11.93 -1.47
CA HIS A 21 15.73 -12.90 -1.69
C HIS A 21 16.29 -14.23 -2.20
N CYS A 22 15.63 -15.32 -1.83
CA CYS A 22 15.95 -16.64 -2.35
C CYS A 22 15.20 -16.88 -3.66
N TYR A 23 15.94 -17.18 -4.70
CA TYR A 23 15.43 -17.49 -6.03
C TYR A 23 15.63 -18.95 -6.34
N LEU A 24 14.72 -19.49 -7.11
CA LEU A 24 14.82 -20.82 -7.70
C LEU A 24 15.01 -20.65 -9.21
N ARG A 25 16.10 -21.17 -9.75
CA ARG A 25 16.39 -21.19 -11.18
C ARG A 25 16.24 -22.60 -11.71
N HIS A 26 15.43 -22.78 -12.76
CA HIS A 26 15.41 -24.03 -13.51
C HIS A 26 16.58 -24.04 -14.50
N VAL A 27 17.49 -24.99 -14.32
CA VAL A 27 18.79 -25.02 -15.05
C VAL A 27 18.59 -25.15 -16.57
N GLY A 28 17.61 -25.95 -17.00
CA GLY A 28 17.36 -26.18 -18.43
C GLY A 28 16.73 -24.99 -19.15
N THR A 29 15.72 -24.33 -18.55
CA THR A 29 14.98 -23.24 -19.17
C THR A 29 15.48 -21.85 -18.78
N GLN A 30 16.37 -21.76 -17.80
CA GLN A 30 16.86 -20.52 -17.20
C GLN A 30 15.73 -19.65 -16.57
N THR A 31 14.55 -20.23 -16.39
CA THR A 31 13.44 -19.53 -15.73
C THR A 31 13.76 -19.32 -14.26
N VAL A 32 13.61 -18.10 -13.77
CA VAL A 32 13.84 -17.72 -12.37
C VAL A 32 12.51 -17.42 -11.70
N THR A 33 12.29 -18.03 -10.53
CA THR A 33 11.11 -17.81 -9.70
C THR A 33 11.55 -17.40 -8.30
N ILE A 34 10.92 -16.40 -7.73
CA ILE A 34 11.15 -16.02 -6.32
C ILE A 34 10.50 -17.08 -5.43
N LEU A 35 11.28 -17.68 -4.54
CA LEU A 35 10.73 -18.50 -3.48
C LEU A 35 10.00 -17.60 -2.48
N ALA A 36 8.78 -17.99 -2.11
CA ALA A 36 8.03 -17.27 -1.10
C ALA A 36 8.89 -17.11 0.16
N THR A 37 9.19 -15.88 0.51
CA THR A 37 9.98 -15.59 1.70
C THR A 37 9.18 -15.94 2.95
N ASN A 38 9.82 -16.56 3.95
CA ASN A 38 9.19 -16.75 5.24
C ASN A 38 8.82 -15.36 5.81
N PRO A 39 7.53 -15.04 6.01
CA PRO A 39 7.10 -13.72 6.50
C PRO A 39 7.62 -13.41 7.91
N HIS A 40 8.10 -14.42 8.62
CA HIS A 40 8.65 -14.28 9.98
C HIS A 40 10.18 -14.19 10.02
N ARG A 41 10.86 -14.21 8.87
CA ARG A 41 12.31 -14.00 8.86
C ARG A 41 12.66 -12.57 9.28
N PRO A 42 13.79 -12.34 9.94
CA PRO A 42 14.28 -10.99 10.20
C PRO A 42 14.54 -10.24 8.89
N PHE A 43 14.28 -8.94 8.89
CA PHE A 43 14.64 -8.09 7.76
C PHE A 43 16.15 -8.04 7.55
N SER A 44 16.58 -8.06 6.31
CA SER A 44 17.95 -7.79 5.92
C SER A 44 18.32 -6.32 6.19
N LYS A 45 19.62 -6.01 6.15
CA LYS A 45 20.09 -4.62 6.31
C LYS A 45 19.49 -3.70 5.23
N ALA A 46 19.47 -4.13 3.98
CA ALA A 46 18.89 -3.36 2.88
C ALA A 46 17.39 -3.12 3.07
N GLU A 47 16.64 -4.12 3.55
CA GLU A 47 15.21 -3.97 3.86
C GLU A 47 14.97 -2.99 5.01
N LEU A 48 15.83 -3.01 6.03
CA LEU A 48 15.75 -2.04 7.13
C LEU A 48 16.06 -0.62 6.65
N GLU A 49 17.04 -0.44 5.79
CA GLU A 49 17.36 0.86 5.17
C GLU A 49 16.18 1.37 4.33
N ARG A 50 15.58 0.52 3.49
CA ARG A 50 14.38 0.87 2.72
C ARG A 50 13.22 1.27 3.64
N ARG A 51 13.00 0.53 4.72
CA ARG A 51 11.98 0.83 5.73
C ARG A 51 12.22 2.21 6.37
N GLN A 52 13.47 2.56 6.67
CA GLN A 52 13.84 3.86 7.22
C GLN A 52 13.58 5.00 6.23
N LEU A 53 13.95 4.84 4.97
CA LEU A 53 13.71 5.82 3.92
C LEU A 53 12.22 6.08 3.72
N LEU A 54 11.42 5.03 3.62
CA LEU A 54 9.97 5.17 3.48
C LEU A 54 9.34 5.77 4.75
N THR A 55 9.84 5.44 5.94
CA THR A 55 9.36 6.04 7.20
C THR A 55 9.62 7.54 7.22
N ALA A 56 10.80 7.99 6.80
CA ALA A 56 11.14 9.40 6.71
C ALA A 56 10.20 10.12 5.72
N TYR A 57 9.98 9.53 4.55
CA TYR A 57 9.05 10.07 3.56
C TYR A 57 7.62 10.20 4.09
N LEU A 58 7.08 9.16 4.73
CA LEU A 58 5.73 9.16 5.30
C LEU A 58 5.54 10.21 6.42
N ASN A 59 6.60 10.62 7.09
CA ASN A 59 6.53 11.69 8.08
C ASN A 59 6.34 13.07 7.43
N GLU A 60 6.91 13.29 6.26
CA GLU A 60 6.98 14.60 5.59
C GLU A 60 5.94 14.78 4.48
N CYS A 61 5.58 13.70 3.77
CA CYS A 61 4.68 13.75 2.61
C CYS A 61 3.32 14.37 2.96
N SER A 62 2.62 14.91 1.98
CA SER A 62 1.23 15.34 2.12
C SER A 62 0.27 14.15 2.16
N GLU A 63 -1.03 14.37 2.43
CA GLU A 63 -2.04 13.33 2.33
C GLU A 63 -2.24 12.89 0.87
N ASP A 64 -2.15 13.85 -0.06
CA ASP A 64 -2.23 13.57 -1.50
C ASP A 64 -1.04 12.74 -1.98
N ASP A 65 0.20 13.04 -1.52
CA ASP A 65 1.39 12.25 -1.85
C ASP A 65 1.31 10.83 -1.25
N LEU A 66 0.79 10.70 -0.02
CA LEU A 66 0.53 9.39 0.57
C LEU A 66 -0.38 8.55 -0.35
N ILE A 67 -1.42 9.16 -0.90
CA ILE A 67 -2.37 8.49 -1.78
C ILE A 67 -1.71 8.16 -3.12
N GLU A 68 -1.17 9.16 -3.82
CA GLU A 68 -0.75 9.02 -5.21
C GLU A 68 0.61 8.31 -5.35
N GLU A 69 1.56 8.54 -4.44
CA GLU A 69 2.91 8.01 -4.56
C GLU A 69 3.16 6.74 -3.73
N VAL A 70 2.34 6.49 -2.70
CA VAL A 70 2.52 5.33 -1.83
C VAL A 70 1.40 4.32 -2.01
N LEU A 71 0.15 4.71 -1.71
CA LEU A 71 -0.95 3.74 -1.64
C LEU A 71 -1.36 3.22 -3.00
N LEU A 72 -1.52 4.08 -4.01
CA LEU A 72 -1.93 3.67 -5.35
C LEU A 72 -0.93 2.72 -6.02
N PRO A 73 0.39 3.01 -6.04
CA PRO A 73 1.37 2.06 -6.58
C PRO A 73 1.39 0.75 -5.82
N MET A 74 1.29 0.79 -4.48
CA MET A 74 1.25 -0.39 -3.63
C MET A 74 0.03 -1.28 -3.95
N PHE A 75 -1.17 -0.71 -3.95
CA PHE A 75 -2.39 -1.48 -4.23
C PHE A 75 -2.40 -2.03 -5.66
N ARG A 76 -1.90 -1.25 -6.63
CA ARG A 76 -1.76 -1.71 -8.03
C ARG A 76 -0.84 -2.92 -8.12
N GLN A 77 0.28 -2.91 -7.44
CA GLN A 77 1.21 -4.03 -7.41
C GLN A 77 0.61 -5.27 -6.72
N LEU A 78 -0.28 -5.06 -5.75
CA LEU A 78 -1.02 -6.13 -5.09
C LEU A 78 -2.22 -6.65 -5.93
N GLY A 79 -2.41 -6.15 -7.15
CA GLY A 79 -3.46 -6.60 -8.07
C GLY A 79 -4.78 -5.87 -7.95
N TYR A 80 -4.84 -4.77 -7.19
CA TYR A 80 -6.02 -3.91 -7.17
C TYR A 80 -6.03 -2.96 -8.36
N HIS A 81 -7.20 -2.72 -8.91
CA HIS A 81 -7.40 -1.77 -10.01
C HIS A 81 -8.18 -0.56 -9.51
N ARG A 82 -7.62 0.63 -9.70
CA ARG A 82 -8.32 1.88 -9.40
C ARG A 82 -9.50 2.04 -10.35
N ILE A 83 -10.69 2.28 -9.79
CA ILE A 83 -11.86 2.69 -10.54
C ILE A 83 -11.85 4.23 -10.52
N THR A 84 -11.58 4.85 -11.64
CA THR A 84 -11.64 6.30 -11.79
C THR A 84 -13.09 6.69 -12.07
N ALA A 85 -13.70 7.44 -11.17
CA ALA A 85 -14.92 8.16 -11.52
C ALA A 85 -14.57 9.20 -12.59
N ALA A 86 -15.02 8.99 -13.83
CA ALA A 86 -14.76 9.91 -14.91
C ALA A 86 -15.34 11.29 -14.56
N GLY A 87 -14.48 12.30 -14.41
CA GLY A 87 -14.85 13.70 -14.48
C GLY A 87 -15.29 14.39 -13.19
N HIS A 88 -15.25 13.80 -12.02
CA HIS A 88 -15.66 14.47 -10.79
C HIS A 88 -14.50 15.16 -10.08
N LYS A 89 -14.42 16.49 -10.27
CA LYS A 89 -13.59 17.38 -9.44
C LYS A 89 -14.28 17.78 -8.12
N ASP A 90 -15.46 17.23 -7.85
CA ASP A 90 -16.29 17.63 -6.72
C ASP A 90 -16.13 16.64 -5.56
N LYS A 91 -15.34 17.04 -4.55
CA LYS A 91 -15.11 16.27 -3.32
C LYS A 91 -16.40 15.88 -2.60
N ALA A 92 -17.48 16.63 -2.78
CA ALA A 92 -18.79 16.32 -2.19
C ALA A 92 -19.42 15.03 -2.72
N LEU A 93 -19.00 14.57 -3.92
CA LEU A 93 -19.50 13.34 -4.53
C LEU A 93 -18.61 12.12 -4.25
N GLU A 94 -17.53 12.27 -3.49
CA GLU A 94 -16.61 11.18 -3.17
C GLU A 94 -17.14 10.27 -2.04
N TYR A 95 -18.25 10.66 -1.39
CA TYR A 95 -18.91 9.87 -0.33
C TYR A 95 -17.97 9.34 0.75
N GLY A 96 -17.01 10.18 1.17
CA GLY A 96 -16.03 9.83 2.19
C GLY A 96 -14.91 8.91 1.74
N LYS A 97 -14.63 8.85 0.43
CA LYS A 97 -13.58 8.02 -0.16
C LYS A 97 -12.52 8.88 -0.83
N ASP A 98 -11.28 8.54 -0.59
CA ASP A 98 -10.17 9.11 -1.33
C ASP A 98 -9.86 8.28 -2.58
N ILE A 99 -10.05 6.97 -2.49
CA ILE A 99 -9.78 6.03 -3.58
C ILE A 99 -10.87 4.95 -3.66
N TRP A 100 -11.15 4.54 -4.88
CA TRP A 100 -12.00 3.41 -5.22
C TRP A 100 -11.20 2.36 -5.94
N MET A 101 -11.35 1.11 -5.52
CA MET A 101 -10.64 0.00 -6.11
C MET A 101 -11.54 -1.20 -6.27
N ARG A 102 -11.21 -2.04 -7.24
CA ARG A 102 -11.73 -3.38 -7.37
C ARG A 102 -10.58 -4.38 -7.34
N TYR A 103 -10.88 -5.59 -6.93
CA TYR A 103 -9.99 -6.73 -6.96
C TYR A 103 -10.73 -7.93 -7.53
N THR A 104 -10.15 -8.58 -8.54
CA THR A 104 -10.73 -9.78 -9.14
C THR A 104 -10.13 -11.01 -8.47
N LEU A 105 -10.98 -11.80 -7.81
CA LEU A 105 -10.59 -13.06 -7.20
C LEU A 105 -10.19 -14.08 -8.28
N PRO A 106 -9.38 -15.10 -7.97
CA PRO A 106 -9.10 -16.22 -8.89
C PRO A 106 -10.34 -16.89 -9.45
N THR A 107 -11.46 -16.83 -8.72
CA THR A 107 -12.78 -17.33 -9.12
C THR A 107 -13.53 -16.41 -10.08
N GLN A 108 -12.92 -15.32 -10.54
CA GLN A 108 -13.50 -14.29 -11.40
C GLN A 108 -14.57 -13.41 -10.73
N HIS A 109 -14.82 -13.56 -9.43
CA HIS A 109 -15.66 -12.63 -8.69
C HIS A 109 -14.90 -11.33 -8.43
N ILE A 110 -15.61 -10.20 -8.53
CA ILE A 110 -15.04 -8.87 -8.31
C ILE A 110 -15.48 -8.40 -6.92
N LEU A 111 -14.51 -7.96 -6.13
CA LEU A 111 -14.72 -7.28 -4.86
C LEU A 111 -14.41 -5.78 -5.03
N TYR A 112 -15.21 -4.94 -4.40
CA TYR A 112 -15.08 -3.49 -4.44
C TYR A 112 -14.64 -2.93 -3.09
N PHE A 113 -13.71 -1.97 -3.14
CA PHE A 113 -13.08 -1.40 -1.95
C PHE A 113 -13.16 0.13 -1.99
N GLY A 114 -13.58 0.72 -0.88
CA GLY A 114 -13.40 2.14 -0.61
C GLY A 114 -12.19 2.33 0.30
N ILE A 115 -11.38 3.36 0.06
CA ILE A 115 -10.21 3.67 0.86
C ILE A 115 -10.33 5.09 1.35
N GLN A 116 -10.20 5.27 2.67
CA GLN A 116 -10.05 6.56 3.32
C GLN A 116 -8.64 6.62 3.90
N ALA A 117 -7.85 7.56 3.44
CA ALA A 117 -6.49 7.75 3.90
C ALA A 117 -6.36 8.97 4.79
N LYS A 118 -5.48 8.90 5.77
CA LYS A 118 -5.07 10.02 6.62
C LYS A 118 -3.56 9.99 6.81
N LYS A 119 -2.89 11.13 6.63
CA LYS A 119 -1.45 11.24 6.80
C LYS A 119 -0.98 10.88 8.20
N GLY A 120 -1.69 11.37 9.21
CA GLY A 120 -1.25 11.33 10.61
C GLY A 120 -1.63 10.07 11.36
N LYS A 121 -1.36 10.12 12.67
CA LYS A 121 -1.80 9.12 13.64
C LYS A 121 -3.31 9.21 13.85
N LEU A 122 -3.98 8.06 13.94
CA LEU A 122 -5.38 7.96 14.35
C LEU A 122 -5.44 7.55 15.84
N ASP A 123 -6.08 8.40 16.64
CA ASP A 123 -6.24 8.17 18.07
C ASP A 123 -7.67 8.52 18.53
N ALA A 124 -8.19 7.79 19.50
CA ALA A 124 -9.53 8.02 20.06
C ALA A 124 -9.59 9.17 21.07
N SER A 125 -8.47 9.79 21.41
CA SER A 125 -8.40 10.83 22.44
C SER A 125 -9.14 12.14 22.10
N GLY A 126 -9.69 12.27 20.90
CA GLY A 126 -10.59 13.36 20.49
C GLY A 126 -10.04 14.79 20.57
N ALA A 127 -8.90 14.96 21.18
CA ALA A 127 -8.27 16.26 21.39
C ALA A 127 -7.38 16.60 20.20
N THR A 128 -7.92 17.29 19.26
CA THR A 128 -7.21 17.91 18.15
C THR A 128 -6.24 18.98 18.66
N LYS A 129 -5.04 18.59 18.99
CA LYS A 129 -3.91 19.51 18.90
C LYS A 129 -2.92 18.92 17.91
N THR A 130 -2.88 19.54 16.73
CA THR A 130 -1.88 19.32 15.68
C THR A 130 -1.83 17.90 15.10
N GLY A 131 -2.69 17.60 14.11
CA GLY A 131 -2.47 16.49 13.18
C GLY A 131 -3.23 15.20 13.43
N ASN A 132 -4.03 15.08 14.48
CA ASN A 132 -4.85 13.89 14.72
C ASN A 132 -6.20 14.01 14.02
N ALA A 133 -6.51 13.04 13.17
CA ALA A 133 -7.81 12.95 12.52
C ALA A 133 -8.93 12.77 13.58
N ASN A 134 -10.07 13.44 13.37
CA ASN A 134 -11.22 13.28 14.23
C ASN A 134 -11.85 11.91 14.00
N MET A 135 -11.92 11.06 15.03
CA MET A 135 -12.49 9.70 14.92
C MET A 135 -13.96 9.71 14.53
N ALA A 136 -14.72 10.75 14.90
CA ALA A 136 -16.10 10.90 14.48
C ALA A 136 -16.21 11.16 12.96
N GLU A 137 -15.29 11.92 12.40
CA GLU A 137 -15.19 12.15 10.96
C GLU A 137 -14.88 10.82 10.22
N ILE A 138 -13.88 10.08 10.69
CA ILE A 138 -13.53 8.77 10.12
C ILE A 138 -14.71 7.80 10.19
N HIS A 139 -15.44 7.78 11.31
CA HIS A 139 -16.64 6.96 11.46
C HIS A 139 -17.71 7.32 10.42
N ASN A 140 -17.99 8.62 10.25
CA ASN A 140 -18.97 9.09 9.28
C ASN A 140 -18.54 8.77 7.84
N GLN A 141 -17.25 8.95 7.52
CA GLN A 141 -16.69 8.61 6.22
C GLN A 141 -16.79 7.10 5.95
N ALA A 142 -16.49 6.25 6.95
CA ALA A 142 -16.66 4.80 6.84
C ALA A 142 -18.11 4.41 6.57
N LEU A 143 -19.08 5.02 7.31
CA LEU A 143 -20.49 4.78 7.07
C LEU A 143 -20.93 5.22 5.66
N MET A 144 -20.48 6.37 5.20
CA MET A 144 -20.77 6.85 3.84
C MET A 144 -20.19 5.91 2.78
N MET A 145 -18.96 5.44 2.97
CA MET A 145 -18.34 4.46 2.05
C MET A 145 -19.19 3.21 1.88
N LEU A 146 -19.68 2.66 3.00
CA LEU A 146 -20.43 1.40 2.99
C LEU A 146 -21.89 1.56 2.54
N ALA A 147 -22.44 2.77 2.61
CA ALA A 147 -23.86 3.03 2.35
C ALA A 147 -24.16 3.51 0.93
N HIS A 148 -23.18 4.05 0.21
CA HIS A 148 -23.41 4.67 -1.08
C HIS A 148 -22.88 3.81 -2.24
N GLU A 149 -23.75 3.59 -3.20
CA GLU A 149 -23.40 2.93 -4.45
C GLU A 149 -22.45 3.77 -5.29
N ILE A 150 -21.61 3.06 -5.99
CA ILE A 150 -20.63 3.59 -6.92
C ILE A 150 -20.89 3.06 -8.32
N PHE A 151 -20.52 3.82 -9.33
CA PHE A 151 -20.60 3.40 -10.70
C PHE A 151 -19.25 2.85 -11.16
N ASP A 152 -19.22 1.57 -11.52
CA ASP A 152 -18.06 0.96 -12.17
C ASP A 152 -18.24 1.08 -13.71
N PRO A 153 -17.44 1.92 -14.39
CA PRO A 153 -17.57 2.14 -15.82
C PRO A 153 -17.17 0.91 -16.66
N GLU A 154 -16.34 0.01 -16.12
CA GLU A 154 -15.91 -1.17 -16.86
C GLU A 154 -16.98 -2.26 -16.87
N THR A 155 -17.72 -2.42 -15.79
CA THR A 155 -18.84 -3.37 -15.71
C THR A 155 -20.17 -2.74 -16.05
N ASN A 156 -20.21 -1.40 -16.19
CA ASN A 156 -21.42 -0.59 -16.40
C ASN A 156 -22.50 -0.85 -15.34
N ARG A 157 -22.08 -0.96 -14.06
CA ARG A 157 -22.98 -1.27 -12.93
C ARG A 157 -22.80 -0.29 -11.79
N ARG A 158 -23.88 -0.11 -11.01
CA ARG A 158 -23.81 0.49 -9.68
C ARG A 158 -23.62 -0.62 -8.66
N VAL A 159 -22.64 -0.46 -7.77
CA VAL A 159 -22.26 -1.45 -6.77
C VAL A 159 -21.99 -0.79 -5.42
N LEU A 160 -22.22 -1.50 -4.34
CA LEU A 160 -21.72 -1.13 -3.03
C LEU A 160 -20.27 -1.63 -2.87
N VAL A 161 -19.51 -1.01 -2.00
CA VAL A 161 -18.21 -1.55 -1.62
C VAL A 161 -18.39 -2.73 -0.68
N ASP A 162 -17.61 -3.78 -0.89
CA ASP A 162 -17.58 -4.95 -0.01
C ASP A 162 -16.83 -4.65 1.28
N HIS A 163 -15.74 -3.86 1.17
CA HIS A 163 -14.92 -3.49 2.31
C HIS A 163 -14.44 -2.04 2.22
N ALA A 164 -14.22 -1.42 3.37
CA ALA A 164 -13.64 -0.10 3.51
C ALA A 164 -12.28 -0.20 4.23
N PHE A 165 -11.21 0.27 3.59
CA PHE A 165 -9.92 0.45 4.22
C PHE A 165 -9.85 1.81 4.91
N ILE A 166 -9.51 1.81 6.18
CA ILE A 166 -9.09 3.00 6.92
C ILE A 166 -7.57 2.96 7.01
N VAL A 167 -6.92 3.82 6.26
CA VAL A 167 -5.47 3.85 6.12
C VAL A 167 -4.88 5.04 6.85
N ALA A 168 -3.80 4.85 7.59
CA ALA A 168 -3.06 5.91 8.24
C ALA A 168 -1.57 5.86 7.88
N GLY A 169 -1.01 6.99 7.44
CA GLY A 169 0.44 7.16 7.29
C GLY A 169 1.18 7.18 8.63
N GLY A 170 0.45 7.23 9.74
CA GLY A 170 0.91 7.08 11.13
C GLY A 170 0.37 5.81 11.79
N GLU A 171 0.47 5.76 13.11
CA GLU A 171 -0.08 4.68 13.94
C GLU A 171 -1.61 4.77 14.01
N ILE A 172 -2.31 3.65 13.93
CA ILE A 172 -3.71 3.53 14.37
C ILE A 172 -3.73 2.87 15.72
N THR A 173 -4.00 3.65 16.78
CA THR A 173 -3.96 3.15 18.15
C THR A 173 -5.01 2.07 18.41
N LYS A 174 -4.73 1.20 19.38
CA LYS A 174 -5.73 0.22 19.85
C LYS A 174 -7.01 0.90 20.33
N ALA A 175 -6.88 2.07 20.95
CA ALA A 175 -8.04 2.87 21.38
C ALA A 175 -8.90 3.32 20.19
N ALA A 176 -8.28 3.81 19.12
CA ALA A 176 -8.97 4.19 17.88
C ALA A 176 -9.68 3.00 17.21
N ARG A 177 -8.99 1.87 17.08
CA ARG A 177 -9.59 0.64 16.53
C ARG A 177 -10.79 0.16 17.36
N ASN A 178 -10.67 0.14 18.68
CA ASN A 178 -11.75 -0.26 19.59
C ASN A 178 -12.91 0.73 19.55
N TRP A 179 -12.63 2.04 19.51
CA TRP A 179 -13.66 3.07 19.45
C TRP A 179 -14.51 2.90 18.18
N LEU A 180 -13.86 2.80 17.02
CA LEU A 180 -14.56 2.61 15.75
C LEU A 180 -15.32 1.27 15.71
N GLY A 181 -14.69 0.20 16.23
CA GLY A 181 -15.32 -1.11 16.31
C GLY A 181 -16.56 -1.14 17.21
N ASN A 182 -16.60 -0.33 18.27
CA ASN A 182 -17.76 -0.22 19.15
C ASN A 182 -18.84 0.72 18.60
N ALA A 183 -18.47 1.72 17.81
CA ALA A 183 -19.39 2.68 17.20
C ALA A 183 -20.16 2.08 16.00
N LEU A 184 -19.65 1.02 15.40
CA LEU A 184 -20.26 0.33 14.26
C LEU A 184 -21.01 -0.92 14.69
N ASP A 185 -22.13 -1.21 14.01
CA ASP A 185 -22.81 -2.51 14.16
C ASP A 185 -21.91 -3.67 13.66
N ALA A 186 -22.22 -4.89 14.09
CA ALA A 186 -21.38 -6.06 13.83
C ALA A 186 -21.17 -6.31 12.33
N HIS A 187 -22.18 -6.05 11.50
CA HIS A 187 -22.10 -6.26 10.06
C HIS A 187 -21.15 -5.26 9.42
N LYS A 188 -21.31 -3.95 9.67
CA LYS A 188 -20.42 -2.92 9.13
C LYS A 188 -19.00 -3.04 9.67
N ARG A 189 -18.84 -3.42 10.94
CA ARG A 189 -17.54 -3.65 11.54
C ARG A 189 -16.73 -4.72 10.82
N SER A 190 -17.37 -5.80 10.35
CA SER A 190 -16.70 -6.86 9.59
C SER A 190 -16.22 -6.40 8.21
N GLN A 191 -16.76 -5.30 7.69
CA GLN A 191 -16.37 -4.72 6.41
C GLN A 191 -15.21 -3.70 6.53
N ILE A 192 -14.85 -3.28 7.76
CA ILE A 192 -13.77 -2.31 7.98
C ILE A 192 -12.44 -3.02 8.13
N MET A 193 -11.46 -2.57 7.37
CA MET A 193 -10.08 -3.03 7.40
C MET A 193 -9.18 -1.86 7.77
N PHE A 194 -8.27 -2.08 8.71
CA PHE A 194 -7.30 -1.07 9.13
C PHE A 194 -5.94 -1.35 8.53
N MET A 195 -5.28 -0.32 8.06
CA MET A 195 -3.91 -0.36 7.58
C MET A 195 -3.15 0.84 8.15
N ASP A 196 -2.21 0.59 9.03
CA ASP A 196 -1.36 1.65 9.59
C ASP A 196 0.02 1.71 8.92
N ARG A 197 0.86 2.62 9.41
CA ARG A 197 2.22 2.78 8.88
C ARG A 197 3.00 1.47 8.84
N ASP A 198 2.91 0.66 9.87
CA ASP A 198 3.68 -0.58 9.94
C ASP A 198 3.20 -1.59 8.88
N ASP A 199 1.90 -1.65 8.62
CA ASP A 199 1.33 -2.46 7.55
C ASP A 199 1.84 -2.00 6.18
N ILE A 200 1.84 -0.68 5.92
CA ILE A 200 2.36 -0.09 4.68
C ILE A 200 3.85 -0.43 4.51
N LEU A 201 4.65 -0.19 5.54
CA LEU A 201 6.09 -0.45 5.51
C LEU A 201 6.40 -1.93 5.25
N ASN A 202 5.66 -2.83 5.91
CA ASN A 202 5.85 -4.26 5.72
C ASN A 202 5.48 -4.71 4.31
N LEU A 203 4.38 -4.21 3.75
CA LEU A 203 3.98 -4.52 2.37
C LEU A 203 5.02 -4.02 1.36
N TYR A 204 5.55 -2.80 1.54
CA TYR A 204 6.60 -2.26 0.67
C TYR A 204 7.88 -3.09 0.70
N VAL A 205 8.30 -3.52 1.88
CA VAL A 205 9.54 -4.30 2.04
C VAL A 205 9.37 -5.72 1.51
N VAL A 206 8.29 -6.40 1.92
CA VAL A 206 8.05 -7.81 1.54
C VAL A 206 7.78 -7.96 0.03
N ALA A 207 7.04 -7.03 -0.56
CA ALA A 207 6.76 -7.03 -2.00
C ALA A 207 7.87 -6.38 -2.84
N ASN A 208 8.95 -5.91 -2.21
CA ASN A 208 10.06 -5.20 -2.86
C ASN A 208 9.60 -4.06 -3.80
N LEU A 209 8.62 -3.27 -3.35
CA LEU A 209 8.05 -2.20 -4.16
C LEU A 209 9.07 -1.07 -4.37
N PRO A 210 9.11 -0.41 -5.54
CA PRO A 210 9.92 0.77 -5.73
C PRO A 210 9.51 1.87 -4.74
N LEU A 211 10.49 2.51 -4.11
CA LEU A 211 10.23 3.64 -3.22
C LEU A 211 9.77 4.86 -4.02
N PRO A 212 8.93 5.74 -3.45
CA PRO A 212 8.64 7.04 -4.03
C PRO A 212 9.92 7.83 -4.31
N GLU A 213 9.95 8.65 -5.37
CA GLU A 213 11.14 9.43 -5.71
C GLU A 213 11.60 10.32 -4.56
N GLY A 214 10.65 10.95 -3.84
CA GLY A 214 10.95 11.77 -2.67
C GLY A 214 11.51 11.01 -1.46
N ALA A 215 11.43 9.67 -1.45
CA ALA A 215 12.04 8.84 -0.41
C ALA A 215 13.49 8.46 -0.72
N LEU A 216 13.94 8.67 -1.96
CA LEU A 216 15.29 8.32 -2.36
C LEU A 216 16.29 9.42 -1.92
N PRO A 217 17.50 9.07 -1.50
CA PRO A 217 18.53 10.07 -1.26
C PRO A 217 18.81 10.82 -2.56
N PRO A 218 19.12 12.13 -2.50
CA PRO A 218 19.45 12.91 -3.68
C PRO A 218 20.57 12.21 -4.46
N THR A 219 20.35 11.99 -5.74
CA THR A 219 21.37 11.41 -6.62
C THR A 219 22.57 12.32 -6.59
N PRO A 220 23.79 11.84 -6.28
CA PRO A 220 24.97 12.68 -6.33
C PRO A 220 25.08 13.25 -7.74
N THR A 221 25.04 14.59 -7.84
CA THR A 221 25.27 15.28 -9.10
C THR A 221 26.59 14.83 -9.68
N SER A 222 26.54 14.22 -10.86
CA SER A 222 27.76 13.78 -11.55
C SER A 222 28.71 14.98 -11.67
N PRO A 223 29.98 14.86 -11.26
CA PRO A 223 30.97 15.92 -11.43
C PRO A 223 31.21 16.30 -12.90
N TRP A 224 30.63 15.57 -13.84
CA TRP A 224 30.83 15.71 -15.28
C TRP A 224 29.72 16.53 -15.99
N SER A 225 28.77 17.11 -15.29
CA SER A 225 27.77 18.04 -15.86
C SER A 225 28.25 19.50 -15.90
N THR A 226 29.54 19.75 -16.01
CA THR A 226 30.07 21.07 -16.30
C THR A 226 30.12 21.31 -17.81
N ASN A 227 29.17 22.12 -18.29
CA ASN A 227 29.27 23.07 -19.39
C ASN A 227 30.26 22.73 -20.52
N ALA A 228 29.80 22.05 -21.52
CA ALA A 228 30.32 22.29 -22.87
C ALA A 228 29.62 23.56 -23.41
N GLU A 229 29.97 24.75 -22.93
CA GLU A 229 29.86 25.93 -23.74
C GLU A 229 30.90 25.75 -24.86
N THR A 230 30.44 25.37 -26.04
CA THR A 230 31.20 25.50 -27.25
C THR A 230 31.25 26.99 -27.64
N PRO A 231 32.42 27.58 -27.70
CA PRO A 231 32.56 28.90 -28.32
C PRO A 231 32.66 28.69 -29.83
N PHE A 232 31.59 29.15 -30.53
CA PHE A 232 31.68 29.75 -31.90
C PHE A 232 30.49 30.61 -32.14
#